data_5a7a005aa1265f8afeaed183ca4af164
#
_entry.id   5a7a005aa1265f8afeaed183ca4af164
#
_cell.length_a   1.000
_cell.length_b   1.000
_cell.length_c   1.000
_cell.angle_alpha   90.00
_cell.angle_beta   90.00
_cell.angle_gamma   90.00
#
_symmetry.space_group_name_H-M   'P 1'
#
loop_
_entity.id
_entity.type
_entity.pdbx_description
1 polymer ?
#
loop_
_entity_poly.entity_id
_entity_poly.type
_entity_poly.pdbx_seq_one_letter_code
_entity_poly.pdbx_strand_id
1 'polypeptide(L)'
;RQMCIRDRYHDQGLAPFKALAMDEGVNFTAGLPIVRTSPAHGTAYDIAGQGVASEDSFRQAIYVALDVFRNRCIEKEISAHPLRKQYYEKRDDSDKLKLDTVDEEQI
;
A
#
# COMPACT_ATOMS: atom_id res chain seq x y z
N ARG A 1 -8.03 -2.89 -12.56
CA ARG A 1 -7.37 -1.59 -12.29
C ARG A 1 -7.70 -1.19 -10.87
N GLN A 2 -6.74 -1.32 -9.97
CA GLN A 2 -6.87 -0.69 -8.65
C GLN A 2 -6.75 0.82 -8.87
N MET A 3 -7.86 1.52 -8.69
CA MET A 3 -7.82 2.98 -8.60
C MET A 3 -7.25 3.35 -7.24
N CYS A 4 -6.04 3.91 -7.23
CA CYS A 4 -5.54 4.57 -6.02
C CYS A 4 -6.34 5.85 -5.83
N ILE A 5 -7.25 5.85 -4.88
CA ILE A 5 -7.94 7.06 -4.45
C ILE A 5 -6.94 7.84 -3.58
N ARG A 6 -6.55 9.01 -4.06
CA ARG A 6 -5.69 9.92 -3.32
C ARG A 6 -6.49 11.13 -2.91
N ASP A 7 -6.73 11.26 -1.62
CA ASP A 7 -7.43 12.40 -1.07
C ASP A 7 -6.54 13.65 -1.12
N ARG A 8 -7.12 14.76 -1.53
CA ARG A 8 -6.43 16.05 -1.59
C ARG A 8 -6.43 16.76 -0.25
N TYR A 9 -7.54 16.67 0.47
CA TYR A 9 -7.73 17.31 1.76
C TYR A 9 -7.93 16.26 2.85
N HIS A 10 -7.41 16.54 4.03
CA HIS A 10 -7.47 15.65 5.19
C HIS A 10 -8.90 15.20 5.53
N ASP A 11 -9.86 16.10 5.52
CA ASP A 11 -11.23 15.81 5.90
C ASP A 11 -11.98 14.92 4.89
N GLN A 12 -11.56 14.88 3.64
CA GLN A 12 -12.16 14.03 2.61
C GLN A 12 -12.00 12.54 2.90
N GLY A 13 -10.85 12.16 3.46
CA GLY A 13 -10.62 10.78 3.90
C GLY A 13 -11.08 10.52 5.33
N LEU A 14 -10.96 11.52 6.19
CA LEU A 14 -11.24 11.39 7.61
C LEU A 14 -12.72 11.21 7.92
N ALA A 15 -13.62 11.88 7.21
CA ALA A 15 -15.06 11.80 7.43
C ALA A 15 -15.61 10.37 7.23
N PRO A 16 -15.41 9.69 6.09
CA PRO A 16 -15.84 8.29 5.93
C PRO A 16 -15.08 7.32 6.85
N PHE A 17 -13.80 7.59 7.13
CA PHE A 17 -13.03 6.78 8.06
C PHE A 17 -13.63 6.80 9.47
N LYS A 18 -13.93 7.96 10.03
CA LYS A 18 -14.55 8.08 11.34
C LYS A 18 -15.95 7.48 11.40
N ALA A 19 -16.69 7.53 10.31
CA ALA A 19 -18.03 6.91 10.25
C ALA A 19 -17.97 5.38 10.33
N LEU A 20 -16.90 4.75 9.82
CA LEU A 20 -16.77 3.30 9.72
C LEU A 20 -15.92 2.68 10.85
N ALA A 21 -14.92 3.36 11.34
CA ALA A 21 -13.88 2.79 12.20
C ALA A 21 -13.44 3.73 13.32
N MET A 22 -14.38 4.39 13.99
CA MET A 22 -14.05 5.41 14.99
C MET A 22 -13.26 4.85 16.19
N ASP A 23 -13.60 3.63 16.65
CA ASP A 23 -13.00 3.02 17.83
C ASP A 23 -11.76 2.16 17.55
N GLU A 24 -11.63 1.66 16.33
CA GLU A 24 -10.57 0.72 15.94
C GLU A 24 -9.57 1.29 14.94
N GLY A 25 -9.73 2.56 14.60
CA GLY A 25 -8.89 3.22 13.60
C GLY A 25 -7.44 3.38 14.03
N VAL A 26 -6.53 3.13 13.12
CA VAL A 26 -5.08 3.26 13.31
C VAL A 26 -4.52 4.16 12.23
N ASN A 27 -3.66 5.10 12.63
CA ASN A 27 -2.87 5.90 11.69
C ASN A 27 -1.54 5.19 11.42
N PHE A 28 -1.35 4.73 10.18
CA PHE A 28 -0.14 4.09 9.74
C PHE A 28 0.61 4.99 8.75
N THR A 29 1.89 5.22 9.01
CA THR A 29 2.76 5.99 8.11
C THR A 29 3.48 5.04 7.16
N ALA A 30 3.08 5.04 5.89
CA ALA A 30 3.70 4.24 4.85
C ALA A 30 4.97 4.90 4.28
N GLY A 31 5.88 4.08 3.75
CA GLY A 31 7.09 4.56 3.06
C GLY A 31 8.27 4.88 3.96
N LEU A 32 8.18 4.65 5.26
CA LEU A 32 9.30 4.80 6.18
C LEU A 32 10.05 3.47 6.36
N PRO A 33 11.36 3.50 6.60
CA PRO A 33 12.14 2.29 6.92
C PRO A 33 11.79 1.72 8.31
N ILE A 34 11.20 2.54 9.17
CA ILE A 34 10.72 2.15 10.50
C ILE A 34 9.20 1.92 10.47
N VAL A 35 8.70 1.16 11.43
CA VAL A 35 7.26 1.01 11.63
C VAL A 35 6.77 2.12 12.55
N ARG A 36 5.84 2.94 12.04
CA ARG A 36 5.20 4.01 12.81
C ARG A 36 3.69 3.85 12.72
N THR A 37 3.08 3.61 13.87
CA THR A 37 1.63 3.56 14.03
C THR A 37 1.23 4.47 15.18
N SER A 38 0.04 5.05 15.10
CA SER A 38 -0.52 5.84 16.18
C SER A 38 -2.03 5.65 16.25
N PRO A 39 -2.65 5.83 17.44
CA PRO A 39 -4.09 5.82 17.53
C PRO A 39 -4.71 6.96 16.73
N ALA A 40 -5.90 6.75 16.21
CA ALA A 40 -6.60 7.71 15.36
C ALA A 40 -7.47 8.71 16.14
N HIS A 41 -7.38 8.74 17.46
CA HIS A 41 -8.10 9.69 18.29
C HIS A 41 -7.32 11.01 18.48
N GLY A 42 -8.04 12.07 18.84
CA GLY A 42 -7.45 13.36 19.23
C GLY A 42 -6.91 13.35 20.66
N THR A 43 -6.55 14.53 21.14
CA THR A 43 -5.97 14.73 22.50
C THR A 43 -6.95 14.53 23.65
N ALA A 44 -8.25 14.58 23.36
CA ALA A 44 -9.33 14.33 24.32
C ALA A 44 -9.21 15.12 25.65
N TYR A 45 -8.84 16.40 25.58
CA TYR A 45 -8.66 17.27 26.76
C TYR A 45 -9.92 17.42 27.61
N ASP A 46 -11.10 17.33 27.01
CA ASP A 46 -12.41 17.42 27.63
C ASP A 46 -12.71 16.28 28.63
N ILE A 47 -12.12 15.10 28.39
CA ILE A 47 -12.26 13.91 29.21
C ILE A 47 -10.98 13.55 29.99
N ALA A 48 -9.98 14.43 29.97
CA ALA A 48 -8.74 14.21 30.68
C ALA A 48 -8.96 14.07 32.19
N GLY A 49 -8.36 13.05 32.78
CA GLY A 49 -8.48 12.77 34.23
C GLY A 49 -9.79 12.11 34.69
N GLN A 50 -10.73 11.85 33.78
CA GLN A 50 -12.02 11.21 34.14
C GLN A 50 -11.98 9.67 34.05
N GLY A 51 -10.96 9.08 33.46
CA GLY A 51 -10.81 7.63 33.32
C GLY A 51 -11.82 6.97 32.36
N VAL A 52 -12.50 7.76 31.53
CA VAL A 52 -13.54 7.29 30.58
C VAL A 52 -13.04 7.13 29.14
N ALA A 53 -11.78 7.49 28.87
CA ALA A 53 -11.19 7.35 27.54
C ALA A 53 -11.04 5.87 27.15
N SER A 54 -11.37 5.53 25.91
CA SER A 54 -11.17 4.18 25.36
C SER A 54 -9.73 3.97 24.93
N GLU A 55 -9.15 2.84 25.33
CA GLU A 55 -7.81 2.42 24.92
C GLU A 55 -7.80 1.56 23.66
N ASP A 56 -8.94 1.27 23.05
CA ASP A 56 -9.07 0.32 21.95
C ASP A 56 -8.25 0.73 20.72
N SER A 57 -8.28 1.99 20.34
CA SER A 57 -7.49 2.51 19.22
C SER A 57 -5.97 2.38 19.44
N PHE A 58 -5.50 2.63 20.66
CA PHE A 58 -4.11 2.46 21.04
C PHE A 58 -3.69 0.98 21.00
N ARG A 59 -4.52 0.09 21.51
CA ARG A 59 -4.31 -1.36 21.46
C ARG A 59 -4.23 -1.86 20.04
N GLN A 60 -5.13 -1.42 19.17
CA GLN A 60 -5.09 -1.74 17.75
C GLN A 60 -3.84 -1.21 17.06
N ALA A 61 -3.36 -0.03 17.43
CA ALA A 61 -2.10 0.51 16.91
C ALA A 61 -0.91 -0.39 17.24
N ILE A 62 -0.85 -0.96 18.44
CA ILE A 62 0.19 -1.91 18.85
C ILE A 62 0.10 -3.19 18.01
N TYR A 63 -1.08 -3.75 17.81
CA TYR A 63 -1.26 -4.96 17.02
C TYR A 63 -0.88 -4.75 15.56
N VAL A 64 -1.27 -3.63 14.95
CA VAL A 64 -0.88 -3.28 13.59
C VAL A 64 0.64 -3.13 13.48
N ALA A 65 1.29 -2.50 14.45
CA ALA A 65 2.74 -2.37 14.47
C ALA A 65 3.45 -3.73 14.48
N LEU A 66 2.97 -4.68 15.27
CA LEU A 66 3.51 -6.04 15.32
C LEU A 66 3.31 -6.78 14.00
N ASP A 67 2.13 -6.68 13.40
CA ASP A 67 1.82 -7.34 12.13
C ASP A 67 2.65 -6.78 10.99
N VAL A 68 2.80 -5.47 10.90
CA VAL A 68 3.66 -4.81 9.88
C VAL A 68 5.11 -5.23 10.05
N PHE A 69 5.61 -5.28 11.27
CA PHE A 69 6.98 -5.71 11.54
C PHE A 69 7.21 -7.16 11.09
N ARG A 70 6.32 -8.08 11.47
CA ARG A 70 6.39 -9.49 11.05
C ARG A 70 6.35 -9.64 9.54
N ASN A 71 5.42 -8.96 8.89
CA ASN A 71 5.27 -9.01 7.43
C ASN A 71 6.51 -8.48 6.71
N ARG A 72 7.12 -7.40 7.20
CA ARG A 72 8.38 -6.88 6.64
C ARG A 72 9.55 -7.85 6.82
N CYS A 73 9.62 -8.56 7.94
CA CYS A 73 10.63 -9.60 8.15
C CYS A 73 10.45 -10.75 7.15
N ILE A 74 9.23 -11.24 6.97
CA ILE A 74 8.90 -12.31 6.03
C ILE A 74 9.19 -11.88 4.59
N GLU A 75 8.79 -10.67 4.20
CA GLU A 75 9.06 -10.14 2.87
C GLU A 75 10.56 -10.02 2.58
N LYS A 76 11.32 -9.54 3.55
CA LYS A 76 12.78 -9.46 3.44
C LYS A 76 13.43 -10.84 3.25
N GLU A 77 12.94 -11.84 3.96
CA GLU A 77 13.41 -13.23 3.83
C GLU A 77 13.06 -13.82 2.46
N ILE A 78 11.82 -13.66 2.00
CA ILE A 78 11.36 -14.12 0.69
C ILE A 78 12.12 -13.42 -0.45
N SER A 79 12.39 -12.12 -0.31
CA SER A 79 13.05 -11.30 -1.32
C SER A 79 14.58 -11.39 -1.29
N ALA A 80 15.17 -12.14 -0.35
CA ALA A 80 16.62 -12.24 -0.21
C ALA A 80 17.32 -12.82 -1.46
N HIS A 81 16.63 -13.71 -2.18
CA HIS A 81 17.15 -14.35 -3.39
C HIS A 81 16.14 -14.30 -4.53
N PRO A 82 15.85 -13.10 -5.08
CA PRO A 82 14.88 -12.98 -6.14
C PRO A 82 15.40 -13.64 -7.42
N LEU A 83 14.50 -14.28 -8.17
CA LEU A 83 14.80 -14.75 -9.51
C LEU A 83 15.22 -13.56 -10.38
N ARG A 84 16.27 -13.76 -11.19
CA ARG A 84 16.69 -12.74 -12.16
C ARG A 84 15.52 -12.44 -13.11
N LYS A 85 15.17 -11.16 -13.25
CA LYS A 85 14.23 -10.74 -14.28
C LYS A 85 14.83 -11.13 -15.63
N GLN A 86 14.16 -12.00 -16.36
CA GLN A 86 14.47 -12.18 -17.76
C GLN A 86 14.04 -10.90 -18.47
N TYR A 87 15.03 -10.15 -18.96
CA TYR A 87 14.75 -9.11 -19.91
C TYR A 87 14.34 -9.83 -21.20
N TYR A 88 13.05 -9.85 -21.49
CA TYR A 88 12.61 -10.09 -22.85
C TYR A 88 13.06 -8.86 -23.63
N GLU A 89 14.10 -9.01 -24.45
CA GLU A 89 14.32 -8.06 -25.53
C GLU A 89 13.00 -7.98 -26.29
N LYS A 90 12.41 -6.79 -26.35
CA LYS A 90 11.32 -6.55 -27.28
C LYS A 90 11.85 -6.97 -28.64
N ARG A 91 11.34 -8.08 -29.17
CA ARG A 91 11.58 -8.41 -30.57
C ARG A 91 11.16 -7.17 -31.34
N ASP A 92 12.14 -6.60 -32.03
CA ASP A 92 11.86 -5.51 -32.94
C ASP A 92 10.95 -6.09 -34.02
N ASP A 93 9.70 -5.60 -34.07
CA ASP A 93 8.74 -6.03 -35.10
C ASP A 93 9.15 -5.62 -36.51
N SER A 94 10.32 -4.98 -36.68
CA SER A 94 10.90 -4.63 -37.97
C SER A 94 11.32 -5.87 -38.81
N ASP A 95 11.52 -7.03 -38.16
CA ASP A 95 11.80 -8.30 -38.81
C ASP A 95 10.53 -9.09 -39.22
N LYS A 96 9.33 -8.48 -39.13
CA LYS A 96 8.18 -9.06 -39.80
C LYS A 96 8.46 -9.13 -41.29
N LEU A 97 8.62 -10.36 -41.79
CA LEU A 97 8.65 -10.62 -43.22
C LEU A 97 7.62 -9.73 -43.91
N LYS A 98 8.10 -8.84 -44.78
CA LYS A 98 7.24 -8.10 -45.68
C LYS A 98 6.68 -9.11 -46.68
N LEU A 99 5.54 -9.69 -46.34
CA LEU A 99 4.84 -10.66 -47.22
C LEU A 99 4.42 -10.03 -48.55
N ASP A 100 4.42 -8.71 -48.64
CA ASP A 100 4.02 -7.95 -49.82
C ASP A 100 5.06 -7.98 -50.97
N THR A 101 6.27 -8.56 -50.75
CA THR A 101 7.31 -8.62 -51.77
C THR A 101 7.50 -10.01 -52.39
N VAL A 102 6.74 -11.02 -51.97
CA VAL A 102 6.91 -12.41 -52.45
C VAL A 102 6.03 -12.75 -53.66
N ASP A 103 5.01 -11.93 -53.95
CA ASP A 103 4.02 -12.25 -54.96
C ASP A 103 4.29 -11.68 -56.35
N GLU A 104 5.33 -10.88 -56.55
CA GLU A 104 5.61 -10.28 -57.86
C GLU A 104 6.75 -10.96 -58.70
N GLU A 105 7.44 -11.96 -58.15
CA GLU A 105 8.52 -12.63 -58.91
C GLU A 105 8.17 -14.04 -59.44
N GLN A 106 6.92 -14.47 -59.36
CA GLN A 106 6.49 -15.77 -59.89
C GLN A 106 5.28 -15.69 -60.85
N ILE A 107 5.23 -14.69 -61.64
CA ILE A 107 4.33 -14.69 -62.80
C ILE A 107 5.14 -14.56 -64.09
#